data_5ee880c9714bf35d7a6b7e9610d4f880
#
_entry.id   5ee880c9714bf35d7a6b7e9610d4f880
#
_cell.length_a   1.000
_cell.length_b   1.000
_cell.length_c   1.000
_cell.angle_alpha   90.00
_cell.angle_beta   90.00
_cell.angle_gamma   90.00
#
_symmetry.space_group_name_H-M   'P 1'
#
loop_
_entity.id
_entity.type
_entity.pdbx_description
1 polymer ?
#
loop_
_entity_poly.entity_id
_entity_poly.type
_entity_poly.pdbx_seq_one_letter_code
_entity_poly.pdbx_strand_id
1 'polypeptide(L)'
;MKETMQDNSQLSVLVIDPHPGMRANLQNMLNLSGIGKVEYAVNAGTAIRQLTRRSYDIVLCEYDLGGAAGDGQDGQQLLEDLRHHRLIAPWSIFIMLTSEAVYGKVIGAAELAPTDYVLKPFTADTIGARIARAVERRALFLPAWQLVAQGNVREAIRSAVAAEIAHPRFALDFARLRAELHANLGEDGEAEEIYRKVLAFKPLGWAGLGLARARFALGRVDEARETLQALVAAHPRLMAGYDLLARCHEAAGKHAQAQQILEQAVAISPHLVRRLRKLGEVALAAGDAAAAEKSFRQVVSKARHSEFRDPEDHVRLVQALVGRGDLPGAGSVVRELKKTARASPELDACLAVANAAVHDAAGNRADALAALQAAVAALRSCGGLSTGLKLGLVRACLAHRFDQGAQDVMMAVVNDAGSGVTSQDALALFTEAGRRDLADGVRQQLTAQARILLGVADEKRNMGDVRGAVQTLVEALHIAPANLQVMIAVAGGVLRQINELGWDHPLGELCCAQLEKIRAIDTDHPRLASLEEEYLAMRRRYGISS
;
A
#
# COMPACT_ATOMS: atom_id res chain seq x y z
N MET A 1 -44.75 -3.91 18.19
CA MET A 1 -44.00 -3.05 17.28
C MET A 1 -43.61 -3.93 16.10
N LYS A 2 -44.16 -3.68 14.91
CA LYS A 2 -43.74 -4.37 13.68
C LYS A 2 -42.33 -3.87 13.34
N GLU A 3 -41.32 -4.73 13.50
CA GLU A 3 -40.02 -4.52 12.88
C GLU A 3 -40.26 -4.35 11.38
N THR A 4 -39.93 -3.20 10.84
CA THR A 4 -39.85 -2.97 9.41
C THR A 4 -38.78 -3.95 8.87
N MET A 5 -39.24 -5.05 8.27
CA MET A 5 -38.37 -5.98 7.56
C MET A 5 -37.62 -5.18 6.50
N GLN A 6 -36.31 -5.01 6.72
CA GLN A 6 -35.42 -4.37 5.76
C GLN A 6 -35.46 -5.20 4.48
N ASP A 7 -35.74 -4.58 3.34
CA ASP A 7 -35.76 -5.28 2.04
C ASP A 7 -34.34 -5.71 1.65
N ASN A 8 -34.03 -6.96 1.92
CA ASN A 8 -32.76 -7.59 1.64
C ASN A 8 -32.64 -8.15 0.21
N SER A 9 -33.72 -8.04 -0.61
CA SER A 9 -33.79 -8.65 -1.94
C SER A 9 -32.75 -8.15 -2.92
N GLN A 10 -32.21 -6.94 -2.69
CA GLN A 10 -31.20 -6.31 -3.54
C GLN A 10 -29.75 -6.69 -3.14
N LEU A 11 -29.56 -7.23 -1.94
CA LEU A 11 -28.22 -7.59 -1.46
C LEU A 11 -27.64 -8.76 -2.26
N SER A 12 -26.41 -8.60 -2.72
CA SER A 12 -25.62 -9.62 -3.40
C SER A 12 -24.64 -10.26 -2.41
N VAL A 13 -24.64 -11.60 -2.34
CA VAL A 13 -23.83 -12.36 -1.37
C VAL A 13 -22.90 -13.31 -2.11
N LEU A 14 -21.62 -13.31 -1.71
CA LEU A 14 -20.65 -14.34 -2.08
C LEU A 14 -20.41 -15.25 -0.86
N VAL A 15 -20.68 -16.54 -1.03
CA VAL A 15 -20.38 -17.58 -0.02
C VAL A 15 -19.12 -18.31 -0.43
N ILE A 16 -18.12 -18.28 0.44
CA ILE A 16 -16.81 -18.92 0.23
C ILE A 16 -16.69 -20.07 1.23
N ASP A 17 -16.89 -21.28 0.78
CA ASP A 17 -16.78 -22.49 1.61
C ASP A 17 -16.43 -23.69 0.73
N PRO A 18 -15.42 -24.51 1.07
CA PRO A 18 -15.05 -25.70 0.30
C PRO A 18 -16.12 -26.80 0.35
N HIS A 19 -16.98 -26.82 1.35
CA HIS A 19 -17.94 -27.90 1.59
C HIS A 19 -19.28 -27.65 0.86
N PRO A 20 -19.68 -28.50 -0.10
CA PRO A 20 -20.93 -28.29 -0.85
C PRO A 20 -22.17 -28.31 0.03
N GLY A 21 -22.23 -29.18 1.06
CA GLY A 21 -23.35 -29.23 2.01
C GLY A 21 -23.52 -27.94 2.81
N MET A 22 -22.42 -27.28 3.21
CA MET A 22 -22.50 -26.00 3.91
C MET A 22 -22.98 -24.88 2.99
N ARG A 23 -22.51 -24.84 1.73
CA ARG A 23 -23.01 -23.87 0.75
C ARG A 23 -24.50 -24.00 0.52
N ALA A 24 -25.03 -25.24 0.41
CA ALA A 24 -26.47 -25.49 0.27
C ALA A 24 -27.27 -25.05 1.52
N ASN A 25 -26.75 -25.34 2.72
CA ASN A 25 -27.36 -24.88 3.97
C ASN A 25 -27.41 -23.36 4.07
N LEU A 26 -26.28 -22.67 3.74
CA LEU A 26 -26.23 -21.21 3.74
C LEU A 26 -27.22 -20.61 2.73
N GLN A 27 -27.36 -21.21 1.53
CA GLN A 27 -28.37 -20.77 0.57
C GLN A 27 -29.77 -20.77 1.18
N ASN A 28 -30.14 -21.86 1.84
CA ASN A 28 -31.48 -21.98 2.47
C ASN A 28 -31.66 -20.93 3.58
N MET A 29 -30.61 -20.72 4.41
CA MET A 29 -30.66 -19.73 5.48
C MET A 29 -30.77 -18.29 4.95
N LEU A 30 -30.04 -17.98 3.87
CA LEU A 30 -30.09 -16.66 3.22
C LEU A 30 -31.45 -16.42 2.55
N ASN A 31 -32.02 -17.43 1.90
CA ASN A 31 -33.37 -17.34 1.32
C ASN A 31 -34.42 -17.04 2.40
N LEU A 32 -34.33 -17.66 3.59
CA LEU A 32 -35.20 -17.35 4.72
C LEU A 32 -35.06 -15.91 5.21
N SER A 33 -33.87 -15.30 5.01
CA SER A 33 -33.60 -13.89 5.34
C SER A 33 -33.94 -12.93 4.19
N GLY A 34 -34.58 -13.39 3.12
CA GLY A 34 -35.00 -12.58 1.96
C GLY A 34 -33.87 -12.28 0.97
N ILE A 35 -32.71 -12.96 1.06
CA ILE A 35 -31.55 -12.76 0.18
C ILE A 35 -31.51 -13.88 -0.87
N GLY A 36 -31.83 -13.52 -2.13
CA GLY A 36 -31.88 -14.47 -3.25
C GLY A 36 -30.67 -14.41 -4.19
N LYS A 37 -29.88 -13.32 -4.17
CA LYS A 37 -28.71 -13.14 -5.07
C LYS A 37 -27.45 -13.71 -4.42
N VAL A 38 -27.27 -15.04 -4.49
CA VAL A 38 -26.15 -15.74 -3.84
C VAL A 38 -25.29 -16.43 -4.88
N GLU A 39 -23.98 -16.23 -4.79
CA GLU A 39 -22.96 -16.93 -5.57
C GLU A 39 -21.97 -17.65 -4.66
N TYR A 40 -21.21 -18.59 -5.24
CA TYR A 40 -20.35 -19.49 -4.47
C TYR A 40 -18.94 -19.52 -5.00
N ALA A 41 -17.99 -19.55 -4.06
CA ALA A 41 -16.61 -19.89 -4.34
C ALA A 41 -16.18 -21.08 -3.47
N VAL A 42 -15.41 -21.99 -4.03
CA VAL A 42 -14.98 -23.21 -3.35
C VAL A 42 -13.62 -23.07 -2.65
N ASN A 43 -12.88 -22.02 -2.95
CA ASN A 43 -11.57 -21.70 -2.38
C ASN A 43 -11.20 -20.22 -2.61
N ALA A 44 -10.09 -19.79 -2.00
CA ALA A 44 -9.61 -18.42 -2.10
C ALA A 44 -9.38 -17.96 -3.55
N GLY A 45 -8.75 -18.77 -4.41
CA GLY A 45 -8.49 -18.40 -5.80
C GLY A 45 -9.76 -18.18 -6.62
N THR A 46 -10.81 -19.00 -6.41
CA THR A 46 -12.10 -18.79 -7.07
C THR A 46 -12.78 -17.51 -6.57
N ALA A 47 -12.70 -17.24 -5.27
CA ALA A 47 -13.25 -16.03 -4.66
C ALA A 47 -12.58 -14.77 -5.22
N ILE A 48 -11.26 -14.76 -5.32
CA ILE A 48 -10.47 -13.65 -5.88
C ILE A 48 -10.90 -13.38 -7.32
N ARG A 49 -10.98 -14.42 -8.18
CA ARG A 49 -11.42 -14.26 -9.58
C ARG A 49 -12.83 -13.69 -9.70
N GLN A 50 -13.75 -14.06 -8.82
CA GLN A 50 -15.11 -13.52 -8.83
C GLN A 50 -15.14 -12.07 -8.36
N LEU A 51 -14.42 -11.74 -7.28
CA LEU A 51 -14.33 -10.39 -6.72
C LEU A 51 -13.58 -9.41 -7.65
N THR A 52 -12.67 -9.92 -8.50
CA THR A 52 -12.04 -9.11 -9.56
C THR A 52 -13.03 -8.73 -10.67
N ARG A 53 -14.06 -9.56 -10.90
CA ARG A 53 -15.04 -9.33 -11.98
C ARG A 53 -16.21 -8.48 -11.55
N ARG A 54 -16.64 -8.59 -10.29
CA ARG A 54 -17.79 -7.87 -9.76
C ARG A 54 -17.68 -7.70 -8.23
N SER A 55 -18.38 -6.70 -7.71
CA SER A 55 -18.50 -6.45 -6.27
C SER A 55 -19.69 -7.20 -5.67
N TYR A 56 -19.59 -7.52 -4.38
CA TYR A 56 -20.66 -8.09 -3.56
C TYR A 56 -20.86 -7.22 -2.32
N ASP A 57 -22.11 -7.14 -1.86
CA ASP A 57 -22.46 -6.42 -0.63
C ASP A 57 -21.98 -7.16 0.61
N ILE A 58 -22.09 -8.49 0.58
CA ILE A 58 -21.77 -9.37 1.69
C ILE A 58 -20.89 -10.52 1.20
N VAL A 59 -19.84 -10.81 1.94
CA VAL A 59 -19.01 -12.00 1.78
C VAL A 59 -19.13 -12.83 3.05
N LEU A 60 -19.63 -14.06 2.93
CA LEU A 60 -19.62 -15.07 4.00
C LEU A 60 -18.47 -16.02 3.71
N CYS A 61 -17.48 -16.06 4.57
CA CYS A 61 -16.25 -16.80 4.32
C CYS A 61 -15.98 -17.82 5.43
N GLU A 62 -15.84 -19.08 5.05
CA GLU A 62 -15.27 -20.10 5.93
C GLU A 62 -13.84 -19.71 6.33
N TYR A 63 -13.49 -19.90 7.60
CA TYR A 63 -12.14 -19.66 8.07
C TYR A 63 -11.14 -20.65 7.49
N ASP A 64 -11.48 -21.95 7.55
CA ASP A 64 -10.65 -23.01 6.99
C ASP A 64 -10.99 -23.24 5.52
N LEU A 65 -10.26 -22.60 4.64
CA LEU A 65 -10.36 -22.79 3.20
C LEU A 65 -9.38 -23.86 2.68
N GLY A 66 -8.62 -24.49 3.59
CA GLY A 66 -7.60 -25.49 3.27
C GLY A 66 -8.21 -26.72 2.60
N GLY A 67 -7.71 -27.03 1.40
CA GLY A 67 -7.87 -28.35 0.82
C GLY A 67 -7.11 -29.41 1.65
N ALA A 68 -7.38 -30.68 1.41
CA ALA A 68 -6.84 -31.83 2.12
C ALA A 68 -5.29 -31.94 2.28
N ALA A 69 -4.52 -31.00 1.75
CA ALA A 69 -3.06 -30.94 1.78
C ALA A 69 -2.47 -29.87 2.72
N GLY A 70 -3.30 -29.05 3.41
CA GLY A 70 -2.78 -28.05 4.39
C GLY A 70 -2.00 -26.86 3.81
N ASP A 71 -1.88 -26.76 2.49
CA ASP A 71 -1.16 -25.67 1.79
C ASP A 71 -2.06 -24.50 1.38
N GLY A 72 -3.34 -24.51 1.76
CA GLY A 72 -4.34 -23.53 1.39
C GLY A 72 -4.27 -22.27 2.25
N GLN A 73 -4.60 -21.13 1.65
CA GLN A 73 -4.83 -19.86 2.32
C GLN A 73 -6.09 -19.97 3.21
N ASP A 74 -6.03 -19.48 4.44
CA ASP A 74 -7.20 -19.39 5.32
C ASP A 74 -8.06 -18.14 5.00
N GLY A 75 -9.27 -18.08 5.58
CA GLY A 75 -10.19 -16.98 5.34
C GLY A 75 -9.68 -15.62 5.83
N GLN A 76 -8.84 -15.61 6.87
CA GLN A 76 -8.24 -14.37 7.37
C GLN A 76 -7.19 -13.84 6.40
N GLN A 77 -6.35 -14.72 5.88
CA GLN A 77 -5.35 -14.36 4.87
C GLN A 77 -6.02 -13.89 3.57
N LEU A 78 -7.12 -14.54 3.19
CA LEU A 78 -7.93 -14.09 2.05
C LEU A 78 -8.47 -12.68 2.29
N LEU A 79 -9.02 -12.37 3.46
CA LEU A 79 -9.50 -11.02 3.80
C LEU A 79 -8.38 -9.98 3.73
N GLU A 80 -7.19 -10.31 4.23
CA GLU A 80 -6.01 -9.44 4.16
C GLU A 80 -5.61 -9.15 2.72
N ASP A 81 -5.57 -10.17 1.87
CA ASP A 81 -5.26 -10.02 0.44
C ASP A 81 -6.33 -9.22 -0.31
N LEU A 82 -7.62 -9.49 -0.07
CA LEU A 82 -8.73 -8.78 -0.70
C LEU A 82 -8.69 -7.27 -0.38
N ARG A 83 -8.38 -6.91 0.85
CA ARG A 83 -8.26 -5.50 1.27
C ARG A 83 -6.98 -4.85 0.73
N HIS A 84 -5.86 -5.55 0.76
CA HIS A 84 -4.60 -5.06 0.23
C HIS A 84 -4.70 -4.73 -1.26
N HIS A 85 -5.30 -5.62 -2.04
CA HIS A 85 -5.50 -5.45 -3.48
C HIS A 85 -6.78 -4.66 -3.84
N ARG A 86 -7.49 -4.10 -2.84
CA ARG A 86 -8.73 -3.32 -3.01
C ARG A 86 -9.81 -4.04 -3.81
N LEU A 87 -9.89 -5.37 -3.67
CA LEU A 87 -10.89 -6.20 -4.35
C LEU A 87 -12.26 -6.17 -3.66
N ILE A 88 -12.32 -5.70 -2.43
CA ILE A 88 -13.55 -5.42 -1.70
C ILE A 88 -13.58 -3.96 -1.26
N ALA A 89 -14.75 -3.34 -1.35
CA ALA A 89 -14.93 -1.97 -0.89
C ALA A 89 -14.78 -1.87 0.65
N PRO A 90 -14.36 -0.71 1.20
CA PRO A 90 -14.27 -0.51 2.65
C PRO A 90 -15.59 -0.78 3.39
N TRP A 91 -16.72 -0.57 2.72
CA TRP A 91 -18.07 -0.79 3.25
C TRP A 91 -18.64 -2.18 2.95
N SER A 92 -17.91 -3.06 2.27
CA SER A 92 -18.35 -4.45 2.05
C SER A 92 -18.39 -5.19 3.39
N ILE A 93 -19.50 -5.88 3.64
CA ILE A 93 -19.69 -6.69 4.83
C ILE A 93 -18.94 -8.01 4.63
N PHE A 94 -17.97 -8.30 5.47
CA PHE A 94 -17.25 -9.58 5.45
C PHE A 94 -17.47 -10.29 6.78
N ILE A 95 -18.19 -11.42 6.73
CA ILE A 95 -18.49 -12.24 7.91
C ILE A 95 -17.70 -13.54 7.84
N MET A 96 -16.92 -13.80 8.88
CA MET A 96 -16.15 -15.03 9.00
C MET A 96 -16.95 -16.11 9.69
N LEU A 97 -17.02 -17.29 9.07
CA LEU A 97 -17.64 -18.49 9.64
C LEU A 97 -16.52 -19.37 10.21
N THR A 98 -16.59 -19.73 11.50
CA THR A 98 -15.47 -20.44 12.16
C THR A 98 -15.96 -21.40 13.23
N SER A 99 -15.14 -22.39 13.57
CA SER A 99 -15.34 -23.25 14.72
C SER A 99 -14.84 -22.60 16.02
N GLU A 100 -15.39 -23.03 17.18
CA GLU A 100 -15.00 -22.48 18.49
C GLU A 100 -13.50 -22.61 18.79
N ALA A 101 -12.89 -23.71 18.37
CA ALA A 101 -11.45 -23.96 18.56
C ALA A 101 -10.55 -22.93 17.84
N VAL A 102 -11.02 -22.36 16.73
CA VAL A 102 -10.29 -21.38 15.92
C VAL A 102 -10.60 -19.96 16.39
N TYR A 103 -11.79 -19.69 16.91
CA TYR A 103 -12.26 -18.38 17.32
C TYR A 103 -11.33 -17.66 18.31
N GLY A 104 -10.90 -18.37 19.38
CA GLY A 104 -9.94 -17.84 20.35
C GLY A 104 -8.58 -17.51 19.75
N LYS A 105 -8.21 -18.15 18.61
CA LYS A 105 -6.98 -17.87 17.87
C LYS A 105 -7.11 -16.67 16.94
N VAL A 106 -8.31 -16.38 16.48
CA VAL A 106 -8.59 -15.37 15.44
C VAL A 106 -8.90 -14.00 16.03
N ILE A 107 -9.65 -13.90 17.14
CA ILE A 107 -10.00 -12.60 17.76
C ILE A 107 -8.79 -11.78 18.19
N GLY A 108 -7.71 -12.43 18.64
CA GLY A 108 -6.49 -11.73 19.04
C GLY A 108 -5.61 -11.23 17.89
N ALA A 109 -5.86 -11.72 16.65
CA ALA A 109 -4.99 -11.47 15.50
C ALA A 109 -5.52 -10.43 14.52
N ALA A 110 -6.76 -9.96 14.70
CA ALA A 110 -7.45 -9.21 13.67
C ALA A 110 -7.16 -7.72 13.71
N GLU A 111 -6.07 -7.30 13.09
CA GLU A 111 -5.91 -5.91 12.65
C GLU A 111 -6.96 -5.56 11.59
N LEU A 112 -7.16 -6.46 10.66
CA LEU A 112 -8.21 -6.42 9.66
C LEU A 112 -9.36 -7.31 10.12
N ALA A 113 -10.05 -6.89 11.20
CA ALA A 113 -11.21 -7.61 11.66
C ALA A 113 -12.24 -7.72 10.52
N PRO A 114 -12.81 -8.89 10.25
CA PRO A 114 -14.02 -8.97 9.46
C PRO A 114 -15.13 -8.14 10.13
N THR A 115 -16.20 -7.87 9.41
CA THR A 115 -17.33 -7.11 9.97
C THR A 115 -17.94 -7.84 11.17
N ASP A 116 -17.99 -9.17 11.12
CA ASP A 116 -18.44 -10.02 12.23
C ASP A 116 -17.88 -11.45 12.10
N TYR A 117 -17.98 -12.21 13.20
CA TYR A 117 -17.68 -13.65 13.27
C TYR A 117 -18.93 -14.42 13.64
N VAL A 118 -19.15 -15.56 13.01
CA VAL A 118 -20.24 -16.50 13.35
C VAL A 118 -19.64 -17.86 13.69
N LEU A 119 -19.92 -18.30 14.91
CA LEU A 119 -19.43 -19.59 15.42
C LEU A 119 -20.32 -20.74 14.92
N LYS A 120 -19.71 -21.80 14.44
CA LYS A 120 -20.37 -23.05 14.11
C LYS A 120 -20.59 -23.90 15.39
N PRO A 121 -21.75 -24.58 15.56
CA PRO A 121 -22.89 -24.56 14.67
C PRO A 121 -23.78 -23.31 14.83
N PHE A 122 -24.44 -22.86 13.77
CA PHE A 122 -25.32 -21.70 13.77
C PHE A 122 -26.67 -22.02 13.08
N THR A 123 -27.68 -21.22 13.38
CA THR A 123 -29.02 -21.30 12.80
C THR A 123 -29.27 -20.18 11.78
N ALA A 124 -30.35 -20.27 11.01
CA ALA A 124 -30.80 -19.23 10.09
C ALA A 124 -31.02 -17.89 10.83
N ASP A 125 -31.64 -17.94 12.02
CA ASP A 125 -31.89 -16.76 12.84
C ASP A 125 -30.56 -16.09 13.28
N THR A 126 -29.55 -16.90 13.62
CA THR A 126 -28.24 -16.39 14.00
C THR A 126 -27.57 -15.64 12.84
N ILE A 127 -27.52 -16.23 11.66
CA ILE A 127 -26.95 -15.62 10.45
C ILE A 127 -27.75 -14.36 10.07
N GLY A 128 -29.10 -14.46 10.05
CA GLY A 128 -30.01 -13.35 9.74
C GLY A 128 -29.78 -12.14 10.68
N ALA A 129 -29.72 -12.38 11.99
CA ALA A 129 -29.49 -11.34 12.98
C ALA A 129 -28.10 -10.67 12.83
N ARG A 130 -27.05 -11.45 12.49
CA ARG A 130 -25.71 -10.91 12.25
C ARG A 130 -25.65 -10.06 10.99
N ILE A 131 -26.28 -10.53 9.90
CA ILE A 131 -26.39 -9.79 8.65
C ILE A 131 -27.17 -8.49 8.87
N ALA A 132 -28.33 -8.53 9.54
CA ALA A 132 -29.14 -7.36 9.82
C ALA A 132 -28.35 -6.29 10.60
N ARG A 133 -27.62 -6.70 11.65
CA ARG A 133 -26.74 -5.79 12.41
C ARG A 133 -25.64 -5.19 11.54
N ALA A 134 -25.01 -5.99 10.68
CA ALA A 134 -23.94 -5.53 9.80
C ALA A 134 -24.45 -4.55 8.74
N VAL A 135 -25.66 -4.79 8.20
CA VAL A 135 -26.34 -3.90 7.25
C VAL A 135 -26.74 -2.58 7.93
N GLU A 136 -27.30 -2.64 9.15
CA GLU A 136 -27.60 -1.44 9.95
C GLU A 136 -26.32 -0.61 10.18
N ARG A 137 -25.24 -1.24 10.64
CA ARG A 137 -23.96 -0.56 10.83
C ARG A 137 -23.45 0.05 9.51
N ARG A 138 -23.46 -0.72 8.41
CA ARG A 138 -23.07 -0.23 7.09
C ARG A 138 -23.83 1.02 6.69
N ALA A 139 -25.15 1.05 6.89
CA ALA A 139 -25.99 2.19 6.54
C ALA A 139 -25.55 3.48 7.24
N LEU A 140 -25.07 3.41 8.47
CA LEU A 140 -24.57 4.57 9.23
C LEU A 140 -23.22 5.09 8.70
N PHE A 141 -22.35 4.22 8.19
CA PHE A 141 -21.00 4.58 7.69
C PHE A 141 -20.99 4.91 6.21
N LEU A 142 -21.96 4.45 5.45
CA LEU A 142 -22.02 4.58 4.00
C LEU A 142 -21.96 6.03 3.51
N PRO A 143 -22.63 7.02 4.12
CA PRO A 143 -22.53 8.42 3.70
C PRO A 143 -21.08 8.95 3.73
N ALA A 144 -20.34 8.66 4.80
CA ALA A 144 -18.93 9.07 4.91
C ALA A 144 -18.07 8.38 3.84
N TRP A 145 -18.27 7.08 3.61
CA TRP A 145 -17.52 6.35 2.58
C TRP A 145 -17.84 6.80 1.15
N GLN A 146 -19.09 7.18 0.87
CA GLN A 146 -19.47 7.75 -0.43
C GLN A 146 -18.75 9.08 -0.68
N LEU A 147 -18.65 9.94 0.34
CA LEU A 147 -17.87 11.18 0.25
C LEU A 147 -16.39 10.91 0.00
N VAL A 148 -15.81 9.91 0.67
CA VAL A 148 -14.42 9.49 0.40
C VAL A 148 -14.25 9.02 -1.05
N ALA A 149 -15.19 8.22 -1.56
CA ALA A 149 -15.14 7.73 -2.94
C ALA A 149 -15.25 8.87 -3.99
N GLN A 150 -15.89 9.98 -3.63
CA GLN A 150 -15.98 11.20 -4.43
C GLN A 150 -14.77 12.13 -4.28
N GLY A 151 -13.78 11.77 -3.45
CA GLY A 151 -12.62 12.61 -3.13
C GLY A 151 -12.88 13.69 -2.06
N ASN A 152 -14.10 13.75 -1.50
CA ASN A 152 -14.51 14.76 -0.53
C ASN A 152 -14.16 14.33 0.92
N VAL A 153 -12.88 14.06 1.19
CA VAL A 153 -12.44 13.46 2.46
C VAL A 153 -12.74 14.36 3.66
N ARG A 154 -12.57 15.69 3.55
CA ARG A 154 -12.88 16.61 4.66
C ARG A 154 -14.37 16.65 5.00
N GLU A 155 -15.25 16.53 4.00
CA GLU A 155 -16.69 16.42 4.22
C GLU A 155 -17.04 15.07 4.88
N ALA A 156 -16.33 14.00 4.52
CA ALA A 156 -16.47 12.70 5.16
C ALA A 156 -16.08 12.76 6.66
N ILE A 157 -15.03 13.51 7.00
CA ILE A 157 -14.64 13.75 8.41
C ILE A 157 -15.76 14.49 9.16
N ARG A 158 -16.31 15.57 8.59
CA ARG A 158 -17.44 16.31 9.21
C ARG A 158 -18.66 15.40 9.40
N SER A 159 -18.99 14.61 8.38
CA SER A 159 -20.09 13.63 8.45
C SER A 159 -19.84 12.60 9.56
N ALA A 160 -18.60 12.11 9.71
CA ALA A 160 -18.24 11.15 10.77
C ALA A 160 -18.35 11.77 12.18
N VAL A 161 -17.95 13.06 12.36
CA VAL A 161 -18.12 13.79 13.63
C VAL A 161 -19.60 13.91 14.00
N ALA A 162 -20.45 14.30 13.05
CA ALA A 162 -21.88 14.42 13.28
C ALA A 162 -22.51 13.06 13.64
N ALA A 163 -22.12 11.99 12.94
CA ALA A 163 -22.58 10.64 13.19
C ALA A 163 -22.08 10.08 14.55
N GLU A 164 -20.87 10.42 14.97
CA GLU A 164 -20.29 10.06 16.28
C GLU A 164 -21.17 10.58 17.43
N ILE A 165 -21.65 11.82 17.30
CA ILE A 165 -22.55 12.44 18.28
C ILE A 165 -23.97 11.83 18.23
N ALA A 166 -24.49 11.62 17.03
CA ALA A 166 -25.84 11.09 16.82
C ALA A 166 -25.99 9.62 17.23
N HIS A 167 -24.88 8.84 17.15
CA HIS A 167 -24.88 7.40 17.40
C HIS A 167 -23.82 6.98 18.42
N PRO A 168 -23.98 7.30 19.72
CA PRO A 168 -22.97 7.04 20.77
C PRO A 168 -22.52 5.58 20.87
N ARG A 169 -23.39 4.63 20.48
CA ARG A 169 -23.08 3.20 20.44
C ARG A 169 -21.91 2.89 19.48
N PHE A 170 -21.75 3.69 18.44
CA PHE A 170 -20.70 3.53 17.40
C PHE A 170 -19.63 4.62 17.46
N ALA A 171 -19.58 5.39 18.56
CA ALA A 171 -18.64 6.52 18.70
C ALA A 171 -17.18 6.12 18.47
N LEU A 172 -16.74 4.98 19.04
CA LEU A 172 -15.38 4.48 18.84
C LEU A 172 -15.09 4.08 17.38
N ASP A 173 -16.09 3.54 16.68
CA ASP A 173 -15.95 3.19 15.27
C ASP A 173 -15.85 4.44 14.38
N PHE A 174 -16.63 5.49 14.69
CA PHE A 174 -16.53 6.79 14.00
C PHE A 174 -15.23 7.52 14.32
N ALA A 175 -14.76 7.47 15.57
CA ALA A 175 -13.45 8.01 15.95
C ALA A 175 -12.32 7.32 15.18
N ARG A 176 -12.39 5.99 15.02
CA ARG A 176 -11.46 5.22 14.18
C ARG A 176 -11.50 5.69 12.72
N LEU A 177 -12.69 5.75 12.10
CA LEU A 177 -12.85 6.23 10.74
C LEU A 177 -12.25 7.62 10.57
N ARG A 178 -12.54 8.53 11.47
CA ARG A 178 -12.05 9.90 11.46
C ARG A 178 -10.52 9.97 11.54
N ALA A 179 -9.91 9.20 12.43
CA ALA A 179 -8.45 9.13 12.54
C ALA A 179 -7.80 8.57 11.26
N GLU A 180 -8.40 7.52 10.67
CA GLU A 180 -7.94 6.96 9.40
C GLU A 180 -8.08 7.96 8.24
N LEU A 181 -9.13 8.79 8.23
CA LEU A 181 -9.33 9.84 7.22
C LEU A 181 -8.34 11.00 7.38
N HIS A 182 -8.04 11.44 8.61
CA HIS A 182 -6.98 12.42 8.86
C HIS A 182 -5.61 11.90 8.40
N ALA A 183 -5.26 10.65 8.73
CA ALA A 183 -4.02 10.04 8.27
C ALA A 183 -3.94 9.95 6.73
N ASN A 184 -5.06 9.69 6.04
CA ASN A 184 -5.11 9.70 4.57
C ASN A 184 -4.87 11.09 3.95
N LEU A 185 -5.13 12.15 4.70
CA LEU A 185 -4.81 13.54 4.30
C LEU A 185 -3.38 13.97 4.69
N GLY A 186 -2.60 13.10 5.35
CA GLY A 186 -1.29 13.46 5.90
C GLY A 186 -1.37 14.26 7.22
N GLU A 187 -2.57 14.41 7.79
CA GLU A 187 -2.82 15.09 9.06
C GLU A 187 -2.57 14.13 10.23
N ASP A 188 -1.34 13.60 10.30
CA ASP A 188 -0.97 12.54 11.25
C ASP A 188 -0.99 13.03 12.70
N GLY A 189 -0.82 14.34 12.94
CA GLY A 189 -0.96 14.95 14.27
C GLY A 189 -2.40 14.87 14.79
N GLU A 190 -3.39 15.15 13.96
CA GLU A 190 -4.82 15.03 14.27
C GLU A 190 -5.21 13.56 14.51
N ALA A 191 -4.70 12.67 13.67
CA ALA A 191 -4.91 11.24 13.82
C ALA A 191 -4.34 10.74 15.16
N GLU A 192 -3.12 11.16 15.54
CA GLU A 192 -2.48 10.83 16.81
C GLU A 192 -3.34 11.27 18.00
N GLU A 193 -3.86 12.49 17.97
CA GLU A 193 -4.67 13.03 19.06
C GLU A 193 -5.98 12.23 19.25
N ILE A 194 -6.62 11.81 18.16
CA ILE A 194 -7.81 10.96 18.21
C ILE A 194 -7.47 9.61 18.83
N TYR A 195 -6.40 8.95 18.35
CA TYR A 195 -5.99 7.65 18.90
C TYR A 195 -5.63 7.74 20.38
N ARG A 196 -4.98 8.82 20.81
CA ARG A 196 -4.62 9.06 22.20
C ARG A 196 -5.88 9.18 23.09
N LYS A 197 -6.91 9.94 22.63
CA LYS A 197 -8.21 10.06 23.33
C LYS A 197 -8.91 8.70 23.45
N VAL A 198 -8.93 7.91 22.38
CA VAL A 198 -9.50 6.56 22.41
C VAL A 198 -8.77 5.67 23.42
N LEU A 199 -7.44 5.68 23.43
CA LEU A 199 -6.63 4.86 24.33
C LEU A 199 -6.77 5.27 25.80
N ALA A 200 -6.97 6.56 26.07
CA ALA A 200 -7.26 7.04 27.42
C ALA A 200 -8.60 6.52 27.96
N PHE A 201 -9.57 6.28 27.08
CA PHE A 201 -10.87 5.71 27.44
C PHE A 201 -10.82 4.17 27.52
N LYS A 202 -10.17 3.52 26.53
CA LYS A 202 -10.09 2.05 26.45
C LYS A 202 -8.81 1.61 25.72
N PRO A 203 -8.02 0.69 26.32
CA PRO A 203 -6.82 0.15 25.67
C PRO A 203 -7.21 -0.82 24.53
N LEU A 204 -7.32 -0.28 23.32
CA LEU A 204 -7.71 -1.02 22.11
C LEU A 204 -6.49 -1.24 21.21
N GLY A 205 -6.23 -2.48 20.80
CA GLY A 205 -5.08 -2.83 19.95
C GLY A 205 -5.03 -2.05 18.64
N TRP A 206 -6.19 -1.84 17.97
CA TRP A 206 -6.24 -1.04 16.75
C TRP A 206 -5.88 0.43 16.96
N ALA A 207 -6.26 1.01 18.12
CA ALA A 207 -5.93 2.40 18.43
C ALA A 207 -4.44 2.56 18.77
N GLY A 208 -3.85 1.59 19.48
CA GLY A 208 -2.40 1.53 19.70
C GLY A 208 -1.60 1.43 18.40
N LEU A 209 -2.06 0.59 17.47
CA LEU A 209 -1.46 0.48 16.14
C LEU A 209 -1.61 1.78 15.33
N GLY A 210 -2.78 2.41 15.36
CA GLY A 210 -3.03 3.69 14.71
C GLY A 210 -2.13 4.81 15.26
N LEU A 211 -1.98 4.87 16.58
CA LEU A 211 -1.05 5.80 17.26
C LEU A 211 0.39 5.60 16.79
N ALA A 212 0.84 4.34 16.72
CA ALA A 212 2.19 4.03 16.26
C ALA A 212 2.39 4.40 14.78
N ARG A 213 1.38 4.19 13.92
CA ARG A 213 1.41 4.61 12.51
C ARG A 213 1.53 6.12 12.38
N ALA A 214 0.73 6.89 13.11
CA ALA A 214 0.78 8.34 13.10
C ALA A 214 2.17 8.85 13.54
N ARG A 215 2.74 8.30 14.62
CA ARG A 215 4.10 8.64 15.09
C ARG A 215 5.17 8.31 14.06
N PHE A 216 5.06 7.14 13.42
CA PHE A 216 5.98 6.74 12.34
C PHE A 216 5.91 7.70 11.15
N ALA A 217 4.70 8.08 10.71
CA ALA A 217 4.48 9.03 9.63
C ALA A 217 5.02 10.43 9.95
N LEU A 218 4.93 10.86 11.23
CA LEU A 218 5.53 12.09 11.73
C LEU A 218 7.06 12.02 11.91
N GLY A 219 7.71 10.91 11.49
CA GLY A 219 9.16 10.73 11.62
C GLY A 219 9.63 10.37 13.04
N ARG A 220 8.72 10.23 14.02
CA ARG A 220 9.04 9.86 15.41
C ARG A 220 9.19 8.35 15.55
N VAL A 221 10.20 7.80 14.85
CA VAL A 221 10.38 6.35 14.70
C VAL A 221 10.63 5.65 16.04
N ASP A 222 11.37 6.27 16.96
CA ASP A 222 11.66 5.68 18.27
C ASP A 222 10.41 5.57 19.14
N GLU A 223 9.56 6.60 19.18
CA GLU A 223 8.29 6.56 19.91
C GLU A 223 7.31 5.54 19.31
N ALA A 224 7.29 5.44 17.98
CA ALA A 224 6.50 4.41 17.30
C ALA A 224 6.98 3.00 17.69
N ARG A 225 8.30 2.78 17.71
CA ARG A 225 8.91 1.50 18.09
C ARG A 225 8.55 1.11 19.53
N GLU A 226 8.69 2.01 20.49
CA GLU A 226 8.33 1.76 21.91
C GLU A 226 6.85 1.40 22.05
N THR A 227 5.98 2.17 21.39
CA THR A 227 4.53 1.89 21.36
C THR A 227 4.25 0.48 20.82
N LEU A 228 4.93 0.10 19.75
CA LEU A 228 4.73 -1.19 19.09
C LEU A 228 5.29 -2.35 19.91
N GLN A 229 6.43 -2.18 20.59
CA GLN A 229 6.98 -3.20 21.47
C GLN A 229 5.99 -3.53 22.62
N ALA A 230 5.44 -2.50 23.26
CA ALA A 230 4.41 -2.69 24.27
C ALA A 230 3.13 -3.33 23.69
N LEU A 231 2.74 -2.91 22.48
CA LEU A 231 1.55 -3.39 21.81
C LEU A 231 1.63 -4.87 21.43
N VAL A 232 2.75 -5.33 20.85
CA VAL A 232 2.93 -6.75 20.46
C VAL A 232 3.09 -7.65 21.69
N ALA A 233 3.65 -7.13 22.79
CA ALA A 233 3.69 -7.85 24.06
C ALA A 233 2.29 -8.06 24.65
N ALA A 234 1.42 -7.03 24.60
CA ALA A 234 0.05 -7.12 25.08
C ALA A 234 -0.87 -7.91 24.11
N HIS A 235 -0.60 -7.85 22.83
CA HIS A 235 -1.38 -8.47 21.75
C HIS A 235 -0.49 -9.30 20.82
N PRO A 236 -0.01 -10.48 21.23
CA PRO A 236 0.97 -11.27 20.46
C PRO A 236 0.51 -11.74 19.08
N ARG A 237 -0.80 -11.59 18.77
CA ARG A 237 -1.38 -11.97 17.48
C ARG A 237 -1.74 -10.78 16.60
N LEU A 238 -1.41 -9.56 17.00
CA LEU A 238 -1.61 -8.36 16.20
C LEU A 238 -0.47 -8.26 15.16
N MET A 239 -0.61 -9.01 14.07
CA MET A 239 0.45 -9.18 13.07
C MET A 239 0.95 -7.89 12.45
N ALA A 240 0.08 -6.91 12.24
CA ALA A 240 0.50 -5.62 11.72
C ALA A 240 1.30 -4.77 12.71
N GLY A 241 1.20 -5.06 14.00
CA GLY A 241 2.13 -4.52 14.98
C GLY A 241 3.56 -4.97 14.69
N TYR A 242 3.75 -6.25 14.37
CA TYR A 242 5.07 -6.79 13.96
C TYR A 242 5.53 -6.22 12.63
N ASP A 243 4.64 -6.15 11.63
CA ASP A 243 4.97 -5.62 10.31
C ASP A 243 5.44 -4.15 10.41
N LEU A 244 4.77 -3.33 11.23
CA LEU A 244 5.17 -1.94 11.44
C LEU A 244 6.43 -1.82 12.32
N LEU A 245 6.59 -2.67 13.33
CA LEU A 245 7.80 -2.71 14.17
C LEU A 245 9.03 -3.05 13.33
N ALA A 246 8.92 -4.03 12.42
CA ALA A 246 9.98 -4.34 11.47
C ALA A 246 10.32 -3.12 10.59
N ARG A 247 9.31 -2.39 10.08
CA ARG A 247 9.52 -1.15 9.33
C ARG A 247 10.24 -0.06 10.14
N CYS A 248 9.94 0.06 11.44
CA CYS A 248 10.67 0.99 12.32
C CYS A 248 12.15 0.62 12.42
N HIS A 249 12.46 -0.68 12.50
CA HIS A 249 13.85 -1.15 12.51
C HIS A 249 14.54 -0.94 11.15
N GLU A 250 13.85 -1.17 10.03
CA GLU A 250 14.37 -0.87 8.68
C GLU A 250 14.69 0.62 8.52
N ALA A 251 13.78 1.50 8.92
CA ALA A 251 13.98 2.96 8.86
C ALA A 251 15.19 3.42 9.71
N ALA A 252 15.51 2.68 10.77
CA ALA A 252 16.70 2.90 11.59
C ALA A 252 17.96 2.17 11.05
N GLY A 253 17.92 1.53 9.87
CA GLY A 253 19.02 0.75 9.29
C GLY A 253 19.33 -0.58 10.01
N LYS A 254 18.45 -1.03 10.91
CA LYS A 254 18.66 -2.20 11.78
C LYS A 254 18.04 -3.47 11.15
N HIS A 255 18.52 -3.86 9.97
CA HIS A 255 17.93 -4.96 9.18
C HIS A 255 17.89 -6.31 9.91
N ALA A 256 18.93 -6.65 10.68
CA ALA A 256 18.96 -7.89 11.46
C ALA A 256 17.84 -7.94 12.53
N GLN A 257 17.54 -6.81 13.18
CA GLN A 257 16.45 -6.71 14.14
C GLN A 257 15.09 -6.78 13.45
N ALA A 258 14.95 -6.13 12.30
CA ALA A 258 13.73 -6.22 11.48
C ALA A 258 13.46 -7.67 11.04
N GLN A 259 14.50 -8.42 10.64
CA GLN A 259 14.41 -9.84 10.31
C GLN A 259 13.89 -10.66 11.50
N GLN A 260 14.46 -10.50 12.69
CA GLN A 260 14.00 -11.22 13.89
C GLN A 260 12.52 -10.98 14.20
N ILE A 261 12.06 -9.74 14.08
CA ILE A 261 10.64 -9.40 14.29
C ILE A 261 9.74 -10.09 13.25
N LEU A 262 10.14 -10.09 11.97
CA LEU A 262 9.38 -10.76 10.92
C LEU A 262 9.40 -12.29 11.06
N GLU A 263 10.50 -12.88 11.53
CA GLU A 263 10.57 -14.31 11.85
C GLU A 263 9.57 -14.70 12.94
N GLN A 264 9.46 -13.89 14.01
CA GLN A 264 8.44 -14.09 15.04
C GLN A 264 7.03 -14.02 14.45
N ALA A 265 6.76 -13.03 13.59
CA ALA A 265 5.46 -12.87 12.93
C ALA A 265 5.14 -14.06 12.01
N VAL A 266 6.12 -14.56 11.25
CA VAL A 266 5.97 -15.74 10.39
C VAL A 266 5.76 -17.01 11.20
N ALA A 267 6.41 -17.16 12.36
CA ALA A 267 6.19 -18.30 13.24
C ALA A 267 4.73 -18.37 13.75
N ILE A 268 4.09 -17.22 13.96
CA ILE A 268 2.68 -17.12 14.38
C ILE A 268 1.72 -17.29 13.19
N SER A 269 2.04 -16.70 12.04
CA SER A 269 1.20 -16.71 10.82
C SER A 269 2.03 -17.07 9.58
N PRO A 270 2.28 -18.40 9.34
CA PRO A 270 3.27 -18.87 8.37
C PRO A 270 2.80 -18.89 6.92
N HIS A 271 1.53 -18.55 6.64
CA HIS A 271 0.95 -18.74 5.32
C HIS A 271 0.81 -17.45 4.50
N LEU A 272 0.98 -16.28 5.08
CA LEU A 272 0.84 -15.01 4.39
C LEU A 272 2.05 -14.74 3.47
N VAL A 273 1.85 -14.88 2.16
CA VAL A 273 2.89 -14.74 1.13
C VAL A 273 3.57 -13.36 1.21
N ARG A 274 2.80 -12.30 1.43
CA ARG A 274 3.32 -10.93 1.54
C ARG A 274 4.34 -10.79 2.69
N ARG A 275 4.07 -11.40 3.86
CA ARG A 275 4.99 -11.34 5.01
C ARG A 275 6.24 -12.18 4.78
N LEU A 276 6.09 -13.36 4.15
CA LEU A 276 7.23 -14.18 3.74
C LEU A 276 8.12 -13.44 2.72
N ARG A 277 7.51 -12.73 1.75
CA ARG A 277 8.25 -11.90 0.79
C ARG A 277 9.03 -10.80 1.53
N LYS A 278 8.37 -10.09 2.45
CA LYS A 278 9.01 -9.04 3.24
C LYS A 278 10.15 -9.57 4.11
N LEU A 279 9.97 -10.74 4.74
CA LEU A 279 11.05 -11.40 5.49
C LEU A 279 12.24 -11.73 4.59
N GLY A 280 12.00 -12.25 3.39
CA GLY A 280 13.07 -12.53 2.43
C GLY A 280 13.82 -11.27 1.98
N GLU A 281 13.11 -10.17 1.73
CA GLU A 281 13.71 -8.87 1.37
C GLU A 281 14.60 -8.32 2.50
N VAL A 282 14.09 -8.33 3.72
CA VAL A 282 14.84 -7.85 4.90
C VAL A 282 16.04 -8.75 5.20
N ALA A 283 15.90 -10.07 5.01
CA ALA A 283 17.01 -11.01 5.15
C ALA A 283 18.12 -10.76 4.11
N LEU A 284 17.76 -10.46 2.85
CA LEU A 284 18.74 -10.03 1.84
C LEU A 284 19.46 -8.74 2.26
N ALA A 285 18.72 -7.76 2.77
CA ALA A 285 19.29 -6.50 3.25
C ALA A 285 20.18 -6.68 4.48
N ALA A 286 19.87 -7.68 5.34
CA ALA A 286 20.68 -8.06 6.49
C ALA A 286 21.92 -8.91 6.12
N GLY A 287 22.04 -9.36 4.85
CA GLY A 287 23.11 -10.25 4.40
C GLY A 287 22.86 -11.73 4.72
N ASP A 288 21.70 -12.10 5.23
CA ASP A 288 21.32 -13.48 5.52
C ASP A 288 20.69 -14.16 4.29
N ALA A 289 21.55 -14.58 3.37
CA ALA A 289 21.13 -15.25 2.15
C ALA A 289 20.42 -16.59 2.40
N ALA A 290 20.67 -17.25 3.54
CA ALA A 290 20.04 -18.52 3.87
C ALA A 290 18.58 -18.33 4.30
N ALA A 291 18.30 -17.37 5.18
CA ALA A 291 16.93 -17.01 5.57
C ALA A 291 16.15 -16.46 4.37
N ALA A 292 16.80 -15.65 3.51
CA ALA A 292 16.20 -15.14 2.28
C ALA A 292 15.78 -16.26 1.33
N GLU A 293 16.68 -17.22 1.05
CA GLU A 293 16.36 -18.38 0.22
C GLU A 293 15.17 -19.16 0.78
N LYS A 294 15.19 -19.50 2.08
CA LYS A 294 14.11 -20.23 2.75
C LYS A 294 12.77 -19.50 2.55
N SER A 295 12.75 -18.20 2.74
CA SER A 295 11.55 -17.36 2.62
C SER A 295 11.06 -17.32 1.18
N PHE A 296 11.91 -17.01 0.20
CA PHE A 296 11.51 -16.93 -1.20
C PHE A 296 11.15 -18.27 -1.83
N ARG A 297 11.74 -19.39 -1.40
CA ARG A 297 11.28 -20.73 -1.80
C ARG A 297 9.83 -20.98 -1.36
N GLN A 298 9.48 -20.58 -0.13
CA GLN A 298 8.11 -20.66 0.35
C GLN A 298 7.17 -19.74 -0.44
N VAL A 299 7.60 -18.51 -0.73
CA VAL A 299 6.82 -17.56 -1.56
C VAL A 299 6.53 -18.16 -2.92
N VAL A 300 7.55 -18.60 -3.65
CA VAL A 300 7.41 -19.19 -4.99
C VAL A 300 6.52 -20.42 -4.97
N SER A 301 6.66 -21.30 -3.98
CA SER A 301 5.82 -22.49 -3.83
C SER A 301 4.36 -22.13 -3.57
N LYS A 302 4.09 -21.27 -2.58
CA LYS A 302 2.73 -20.89 -2.18
C LYS A 302 2.02 -20.03 -3.23
N ALA A 303 2.74 -19.12 -3.90
CA ALA A 303 2.20 -18.27 -4.95
C ALA A 303 2.03 -18.97 -6.30
N ARG A 304 2.45 -20.22 -6.45
CA ARG A 304 2.50 -20.93 -7.76
C ARG A 304 1.17 -20.92 -8.52
N HIS A 305 0.05 -21.02 -7.80
CA HIS A 305 -1.31 -21.05 -8.36
C HIS A 305 -2.14 -19.82 -7.93
N SER A 306 -1.50 -18.84 -7.30
CA SER A 306 -2.17 -17.60 -6.88
C SER A 306 -2.30 -16.61 -8.03
N GLU A 307 -3.39 -15.85 -8.04
CA GLU A 307 -3.56 -14.68 -8.92
C GLU A 307 -2.55 -13.55 -8.58
N PHE A 308 -1.95 -13.59 -7.38
CA PHE A 308 -0.94 -12.62 -6.90
C PHE A 308 0.50 -13.12 -7.10
N ARG A 309 0.69 -14.02 -8.04
CA ARG A 309 2.01 -14.49 -8.43
C ARG A 309 2.81 -13.36 -9.05
N ASP A 310 4.03 -13.16 -8.53
CA ASP A 310 4.94 -12.10 -8.95
C ASP A 310 6.23 -12.72 -9.51
N PRO A 311 6.62 -12.44 -10.77
CA PRO A 311 7.89 -12.90 -11.34
C PRO A 311 9.11 -12.44 -10.54
N GLU A 312 9.04 -11.30 -9.85
CA GLU A 312 10.13 -10.78 -9.02
C GLU A 312 10.51 -11.70 -7.86
N ASP A 313 9.57 -12.51 -7.35
CA ASP A 313 9.85 -13.48 -6.31
C ASP A 313 10.95 -14.48 -6.72
N HIS A 314 10.94 -14.88 -8.02
CA HIS A 314 11.99 -15.75 -8.57
C HIS A 314 13.32 -15.01 -8.69
N VAL A 315 13.30 -13.73 -9.07
CA VAL A 315 14.53 -12.90 -9.12
C VAL A 315 15.15 -12.78 -7.74
N ARG A 316 14.34 -12.52 -6.70
CA ARG A 316 14.79 -12.46 -5.30
C ARG A 316 15.35 -13.81 -4.82
N LEU A 317 14.70 -14.92 -5.21
CA LEU A 317 15.21 -16.26 -4.94
C LEU A 317 16.57 -16.50 -5.61
N VAL A 318 16.73 -16.08 -6.87
CA VAL A 318 18.03 -16.15 -7.57
C VAL A 318 19.08 -15.33 -6.84
N GLN A 319 18.78 -14.11 -6.40
CA GLN A 319 19.70 -13.26 -5.62
C GLN A 319 20.14 -13.95 -4.31
N ALA A 320 19.20 -14.60 -3.58
CA ALA A 320 19.51 -15.32 -2.38
C ALA A 320 20.43 -16.54 -2.64
N LEU A 321 20.15 -17.31 -3.70
CA LEU A 321 20.97 -18.47 -4.10
C LEU A 321 22.37 -18.03 -4.55
N VAL A 322 22.48 -16.97 -5.31
CA VAL A 322 23.76 -16.37 -5.70
C VAL A 322 24.54 -15.92 -4.46
N GLY A 323 23.88 -15.26 -3.50
CA GLY A 323 24.51 -14.86 -2.23
C GLY A 323 25.02 -16.04 -1.39
N ARG A 324 24.48 -17.25 -1.58
CA ARG A 324 24.95 -18.50 -1.00
C ARG A 324 26.03 -19.23 -1.82
N GLY A 325 26.30 -18.77 -3.05
CA GLY A 325 27.20 -19.44 -3.99
C GLY A 325 26.55 -20.63 -4.73
N ASP A 326 25.24 -20.86 -4.60
CA ASP A 326 24.52 -21.92 -5.32
C ASP A 326 24.13 -21.49 -6.72
N LEU A 327 25.12 -21.39 -7.62
CA LEU A 327 24.89 -21.00 -9.02
C LEU A 327 24.08 -22.03 -9.82
N PRO A 328 24.27 -23.38 -9.62
CA PRO A 328 23.40 -24.36 -10.28
C PRO A 328 21.93 -24.22 -9.88
N GLY A 329 21.65 -24.02 -8.60
CA GLY A 329 20.31 -23.77 -8.06
C GLY A 329 19.71 -22.51 -8.66
N ALA A 330 20.45 -21.40 -8.68
CA ALA A 330 20.04 -20.15 -9.28
C ALA A 330 19.66 -20.32 -10.76
N GLY A 331 20.49 -20.99 -11.58
CA GLY A 331 20.19 -21.31 -12.96
C GLY A 331 18.95 -22.18 -13.15
N SER A 332 18.66 -23.08 -12.19
CA SER A 332 17.44 -23.90 -12.21
C SER A 332 16.19 -23.02 -12.00
N VAL A 333 16.22 -22.08 -11.06
CA VAL A 333 15.12 -21.14 -10.80
C VAL A 333 14.85 -20.25 -12.01
N VAL A 334 15.88 -19.78 -12.72
CA VAL A 334 15.71 -18.99 -13.97
C VAL A 334 15.00 -19.82 -15.04
N ARG A 335 15.40 -21.10 -15.20
CA ARG A 335 14.72 -22.00 -16.15
C ARG A 335 13.27 -22.29 -15.76
N GLU A 336 12.98 -22.41 -14.49
CA GLU A 336 11.61 -22.57 -13.97
C GLU A 336 10.77 -21.34 -14.27
N LEU A 337 11.27 -20.13 -13.98
CA LEU A 337 10.59 -18.87 -14.28
C LEU A 337 10.21 -18.79 -15.76
N LYS A 338 11.15 -19.09 -16.67
CA LYS A 338 10.92 -19.08 -18.12
C LYS A 338 9.83 -20.05 -18.58
N LYS A 339 9.70 -21.22 -17.91
CA LYS A 339 8.72 -22.25 -18.26
C LYS A 339 7.32 -21.97 -17.73
N THR A 340 7.22 -21.34 -16.57
CA THR A 340 5.97 -21.29 -15.81
C THR A 340 5.23 -19.97 -15.91
N ALA A 341 5.87 -18.90 -16.34
CA ALA A 341 5.26 -17.59 -16.46
C ALA A 341 4.73 -17.33 -17.88
N ARG A 342 3.66 -16.54 -17.99
CA ARG A 342 3.17 -16.02 -19.28
C ARG A 342 4.16 -15.01 -19.82
N ALA A 343 4.38 -15.05 -21.14
CA ALA A 343 5.20 -14.04 -21.82
C ALA A 343 4.63 -12.64 -21.59
N SER A 344 5.45 -11.76 -21.03
CA SER A 344 5.15 -10.35 -20.80
C SER A 344 6.45 -9.55 -20.72
N PRO A 345 6.42 -8.24 -20.97
CA PRO A 345 7.61 -7.39 -20.81
C PRO A 345 8.21 -7.46 -19.39
N GLU A 346 7.36 -7.60 -18.36
CA GLU A 346 7.79 -7.76 -16.97
C GLU A 346 8.57 -9.05 -16.76
N LEU A 347 8.12 -10.15 -17.37
CA LEU A 347 8.83 -11.42 -17.31
C LEU A 347 10.19 -11.32 -18.01
N ASP A 348 10.26 -10.70 -19.16
CA ASP A 348 11.52 -10.53 -19.92
C ASP A 348 12.53 -9.70 -19.11
N ALA A 349 12.06 -8.63 -18.45
CA ALA A 349 12.89 -7.84 -17.56
C ALA A 349 13.37 -8.65 -16.35
N CYS A 350 12.49 -9.40 -15.68
CA CYS A 350 12.85 -10.27 -14.56
C CYS A 350 13.86 -11.35 -14.97
N LEU A 351 13.66 -12.00 -16.12
CA LEU A 351 14.60 -12.99 -16.64
C LEU A 351 15.98 -12.38 -16.93
N ALA A 352 16.01 -11.17 -17.51
CA ALA A 352 17.25 -10.49 -17.82
C ALA A 352 18.02 -10.10 -16.53
N VAL A 353 17.33 -9.55 -15.52
CA VAL A 353 17.93 -9.24 -14.21
C VAL A 353 18.44 -10.50 -13.51
N ALA A 354 17.67 -11.58 -13.51
CA ALA A 354 18.08 -12.85 -12.91
C ALA A 354 19.31 -13.45 -13.61
N ASN A 355 19.33 -13.45 -14.95
CA ASN A 355 20.50 -13.91 -15.74
C ASN A 355 21.73 -13.04 -15.46
N ALA A 356 21.59 -11.70 -15.37
CA ALA A 356 22.69 -10.82 -15.05
C ALA A 356 23.32 -11.18 -13.72
N ALA A 357 22.53 -11.43 -12.67
CA ALA A 357 23.01 -11.84 -11.36
C ALA A 357 23.77 -13.19 -11.40
N VAL A 358 23.27 -14.19 -12.17
CA VAL A 358 23.93 -15.49 -12.31
C VAL A 358 25.25 -15.36 -13.07
N HIS A 359 25.28 -14.63 -14.18
CA HIS A 359 26.49 -14.45 -14.99
C HIS A 359 27.56 -13.64 -14.26
N ASP A 360 27.15 -12.61 -13.51
CA ASP A 360 28.05 -11.82 -12.68
C ASP A 360 28.73 -12.69 -11.59
N ALA A 361 27.95 -13.48 -10.88
CA ALA A 361 28.46 -14.40 -9.86
C ALA A 361 29.32 -15.53 -10.44
N ALA A 362 29.08 -15.91 -11.70
CA ALA A 362 29.93 -16.87 -12.43
C ALA A 362 31.22 -16.25 -13.00
N GLY A 363 31.42 -14.93 -12.85
CA GLY A 363 32.56 -14.19 -13.40
C GLY A 363 32.47 -13.90 -14.91
N ASN A 364 31.33 -14.21 -15.53
CA ASN A 364 31.10 -14.02 -16.97
C ASN A 364 30.67 -12.58 -17.28
N ARG A 365 31.61 -11.64 -17.19
CA ARG A 365 31.30 -10.19 -17.30
C ARG A 365 30.64 -9.79 -18.61
N ALA A 366 31.00 -10.41 -19.73
CA ALA A 366 30.41 -10.10 -21.03
C ALA A 366 28.91 -10.48 -21.07
N ASP A 367 28.58 -11.68 -20.61
CA ASP A 367 27.20 -12.18 -20.57
C ASP A 367 26.36 -11.40 -19.53
N ALA A 368 26.98 -11.04 -18.39
CA ALA A 368 26.33 -10.20 -17.39
C ALA A 368 25.97 -8.82 -17.97
N LEU A 369 26.90 -8.18 -18.68
CA LEU A 369 26.65 -6.89 -19.33
C LEU A 369 25.56 -7.00 -20.42
N ALA A 370 25.58 -8.05 -21.25
CA ALA A 370 24.54 -8.28 -22.25
C ALA A 370 23.15 -8.47 -21.60
N ALA A 371 23.09 -9.21 -20.48
CA ALA A 371 21.86 -9.38 -19.72
C ALA A 371 21.38 -8.06 -19.09
N LEU A 372 22.27 -7.22 -18.55
CA LEU A 372 21.93 -5.89 -18.04
C LEU A 372 21.38 -4.98 -19.15
N GLN A 373 21.98 -5.00 -20.33
CA GLN A 373 21.48 -4.25 -21.49
C GLN A 373 20.08 -4.70 -21.89
N ALA A 374 19.82 -6.01 -21.90
CA ALA A 374 18.50 -6.57 -22.15
C ALA A 374 17.49 -6.15 -21.06
N ALA A 375 17.89 -6.13 -19.79
CA ALA A 375 17.02 -5.69 -18.69
C ALA A 375 16.63 -4.22 -18.82
N VAL A 376 17.59 -3.34 -19.11
CA VAL A 376 17.34 -1.91 -19.33
C VAL A 376 16.45 -1.68 -20.56
N ALA A 377 16.65 -2.44 -21.64
CA ALA A 377 15.81 -2.36 -22.84
C ALA A 377 14.36 -2.80 -22.54
N ALA A 378 14.17 -3.90 -21.81
CA ALA A 378 12.86 -4.40 -21.41
C ALA A 378 12.09 -3.42 -20.53
N LEU A 379 12.78 -2.68 -19.64
CA LEU A 379 12.17 -1.65 -18.78
C LEU A 379 11.48 -0.53 -19.55
N ARG A 380 11.93 -0.21 -20.77
CA ARG A 380 11.29 0.83 -21.60
C ARG A 380 9.87 0.45 -22.05
N SER A 381 9.56 -0.84 -22.10
CA SER A 381 8.25 -1.38 -22.45
C SER A 381 7.45 -1.90 -21.26
N CYS A 382 8.03 -1.85 -20.05
CA CYS A 382 7.50 -2.42 -18.83
C CYS A 382 7.46 -1.36 -17.71
N GLY A 383 6.26 -1.00 -17.25
CA GLY A 383 6.08 -0.11 -16.10
C GLY A 383 6.06 -0.83 -14.74
N GLY A 384 5.95 -2.17 -14.73
CA GLY A 384 5.49 -2.95 -13.58
C GLY A 384 6.56 -3.43 -12.59
N LEU A 385 7.86 -3.18 -12.80
CA LEU A 385 8.88 -3.63 -11.85
C LEU A 385 8.89 -2.79 -10.57
N SER A 386 9.11 -3.45 -9.44
CA SER A 386 9.24 -2.78 -8.14
C SER A 386 10.42 -1.81 -8.10
N THR A 387 10.26 -0.74 -7.33
CA THR A 387 11.34 0.23 -7.09
C THR A 387 12.61 -0.45 -6.56
N GLY A 388 12.46 -1.43 -5.67
CA GLY A 388 13.60 -2.17 -5.12
C GLY A 388 14.40 -2.94 -6.18
N LEU A 389 13.71 -3.54 -7.16
CA LEU A 389 14.39 -4.25 -8.26
C LEU A 389 15.04 -3.27 -9.24
N LYS A 390 14.38 -2.15 -9.57
CA LYS A 390 14.93 -1.07 -10.38
C LYS A 390 16.21 -0.49 -9.75
N LEU A 391 16.21 -0.20 -8.45
CA LEU A 391 17.40 0.28 -7.73
C LEU A 391 18.52 -0.77 -7.67
N GLY A 392 18.17 -2.06 -7.52
CA GLY A 392 19.14 -3.15 -7.64
C GLY A 392 19.79 -3.19 -9.02
N LEU A 393 19.02 -2.98 -10.08
CA LEU A 393 19.52 -2.91 -11.46
C LEU A 393 20.44 -1.69 -11.68
N VAL A 394 20.13 -0.52 -11.09
CA VAL A 394 21.03 0.65 -11.11
C VAL A 394 22.38 0.29 -10.51
N ARG A 395 22.39 -0.34 -9.31
CA ARG A 395 23.65 -0.75 -8.66
C ARG A 395 24.44 -1.75 -9.50
N ALA A 396 23.77 -2.71 -10.13
CA ALA A 396 24.41 -3.67 -11.03
C ALA A 396 25.00 -3.00 -12.28
N CYS A 397 24.29 -2.07 -12.89
CA CYS A 397 24.80 -1.28 -14.02
C CYS A 397 26.05 -0.47 -13.61
N LEU A 398 26.05 0.15 -12.43
CA LEU A 398 27.22 0.88 -11.91
C LEU A 398 28.42 -0.04 -11.69
N ALA A 399 28.22 -1.24 -11.12
CA ALA A 399 29.29 -2.22 -10.91
C ALA A 399 29.94 -2.66 -12.22
N HIS A 400 29.15 -2.78 -13.29
CA HIS A 400 29.62 -3.14 -14.64
C HIS A 400 30.02 -1.93 -15.50
N ARG A 401 30.03 -0.71 -14.97
CA ARG A 401 30.30 0.54 -15.70
C ARG A 401 29.38 0.76 -16.90
N PHE A 402 28.16 0.28 -16.80
CA PHE A 402 27.11 0.56 -17.78
C PHE A 402 26.37 1.85 -17.38
N ASP A 403 27.07 2.96 -17.52
CA ASP A 403 26.66 4.29 -17.01
C ASP A 403 25.34 4.76 -17.60
N GLN A 404 25.17 4.62 -18.92
CA GLN A 404 23.93 5.00 -19.60
C GLN A 404 22.73 4.19 -19.07
N GLY A 405 22.91 2.89 -18.85
CA GLY A 405 21.87 2.04 -18.27
C GLY A 405 21.51 2.44 -16.85
N ALA A 406 22.51 2.78 -16.03
CA ALA A 406 22.26 3.25 -14.66
C ALA A 406 21.45 4.56 -14.65
N GLN A 407 21.79 5.51 -15.54
CA GLN A 407 21.04 6.77 -15.69
C GLN A 407 19.62 6.54 -16.19
N ASP A 408 19.43 5.74 -17.24
CA ASP A 408 18.10 5.46 -17.82
C ASP A 408 17.16 4.84 -16.78
N VAL A 409 17.65 3.84 -16.02
CA VAL A 409 16.84 3.19 -14.97
C VAL A 409 16.54 4.15 -13.83
N MET A 410 17.51 4.94 -13.39
CA MET A 410 17.30 5.91 -12.31
C MET A 410 16.30 6.99 -12.73
N MET A 411 16.35 7.48 -13.96
CA MET A 411 15.36 8.40 -14.49
C MET A 411 13.96 7.80 -14.49
N ALA A 412 13.83 6.51 -14.85
CA ALA A 412 12.56 5.81 -14.78
C ALA A 412 12.03 5.67 -13.34
N VAL A 413 12.92 5.52 -12.34
CA VAL A 413 12.55 5.49 -10.91
C VAL A 413 12.08 6.85 -10.43
N VAL A 414 12.80 7.92 -10.73
CA VAL A 414 12.45 9.28 -10.28
C VAL A 414 11.17 9.80 -10.94
N ASN A 415 10.94 9.44 -12.21
CA ASN A 415 9.72 9.83 -12.94
C ASN A 415 8.47 9.04 -12.52
N ASP A 416 8.64 7.94 -11.77
CA ASP A 416 7.54 7.16 -11.22
C ASP A 416 7.12 7.75 -9.86
N ALA A 417 6.02 8.51 -9.85
CA ALA A 417 5.47 9.12 -8.63
C ALA A 417 5.16 8.10 -7.51
N GLY A 418 4.90 6.84 -7.89
CA GLY A 418 4.66 5.75 -6.95
C GLY A 418 5.93 5.14 -6.35
N SER A 419 7.11 5.50 -6.87
CA SER A 419 8.39 4.92 -6.42
C SER A 419 8.76 5.28 -4.98
N GLY A 420 8.31 6.43 -4.48
CA GLY A 420 8.73 7.01 -3.21
C GLY A 420 10.21 7.47 -3.16
N VAL A 421 10.93 7.39 -4.29
CA VAL A 421 12.33 7.83 -4.41
C VAL A 421 12.36 9.27 -4.91
N THR A 422 12.99 10.14 -4.15
CA THR A 422 13.15 11.54 -4.54
C THR A 422 14.37 11.72 -5.47
N SER A 423 14.39 12.83 -6.20
CA SER A 423 15.59 13.21 -6.96
C SER A 423 16.84 13.32 -6.08
N GLN A 424 16.68 13.69 -4.81
CA GLN A 424 17.78 13.77 -3.85
C GLN A 424 18.32 12.39 -3.50
N ASP A 425 17.46 11.39 -3.27
CA ASP A 425 17.86 10.00 -3.02
C ASP A 425 18.61 9.41 -4.22
N ALA A 426 18.14 9.71 -5.44
CA ALA A 426 18.78 9.31 -6.67
C ALA A 426 20.21 9.86 -6.78
N LEU A 427 20.39 11.15 -6.50
CA LEU A 427 21.71 11.79 -6.52
C LEU A 427 22.62 11.25 -5.42
N ALA A 428 22.07 10.96 -4.23
CA ALA A 428 22.82 10.37 -3.12
C ALA A 428 23.37 8.98 -3.51
N LEU A 429 22.57 8.12 -4.15
CA LEU A 429 22.98 6.78 -4.58
C LEU A 429 24.19 6.83 -5.54
N PHE A 430 24.18 7.73 -6.52
CA PHE A 430 25.34 7.90 -7.43
C PHE A 430 26.56 8.47 -6.70
N THR A 431 26.36 9.39 -5.76
CA THR A 431 27.43 9.99 -4.97
C THR A 431 28.09 8.96 -4.05
N GLU A 432 27.29 8.12 -3.39
CA GLU A 432 27.75 7.00 -2.56
C GLU A 432 28.54 5.96 -3.37
N ALA A 433 28.13 5.73 -4.62
CA ALA A 433 28.87 4.88 -5.56
C ALA A 433 30.15 5.54 -6.11
N GLY A 434 30.52 6.75 -5.66
CA GLY A 434 31.69 7.49 -6.14
C GLY A 434 31.51 8.08 -7.54
N ARG A 435 30.30 8.12 -8.08
CA ARG A 435 29.98 8.54 -9.45
C ARG A 435 29.29 9.92 -9.48
N ARG A 436 30.01 10.94 -9.00
CA ARG A 436 29.54 12.34 -9.02
C ARG A 436 29.23 12.84 -10.43
N ASP A 437 29.99 12.38 -11.41
CA ASP A 437 29.77 12.66 -12.83
C ASP A 437 28.35 12.27 -13.29
N LEU A 438 27.88 11.09 -12.91
CA LEU A 438 26.51 10.62 -13.21
C LEU A 438 25.46 11.37 -12.41
N ALA A 439 25.74 11.69 -11.14
CA ALA A 439 24.84 12.49 -10.33
C ALA A 439 24.59 13.88 -10.96
N ASP A 440 25.66 14.53 -11.44
CA ASP A 440 25.55 15.83 -12.13
C ASP A 440 24.81 15.71 -13.47
N GLY A 441 25.04 14.63 -14.23
CA GLY A 441 24.30 14.33 -15.47
C GLY A 441 22.80 14.16 -15.21
N VAL A 442 22.42 13.35 -14.21
CA VAL A 442 21.00 13.16 -13.82
C VAL A 442 20.39 14.48 -13.34
N ARG A 443 21.12 15.26 -12.53
CA ARG A 443 20.65 16.59 -12.08
C ARG A 443 20.35 17.51 -13.26
N GLN A 444 21.23 17.53 -14.27
CA GLN A 444 21.02 18.33 -15.48
C GLN A 444 19.79 17.86 -16.28
N GLN A 445 19.63 16.54 -16.44
CA GLN A 445 18.46 15.98 -17.12
C GLN A 445 17.16 16.31 -16.39
N LEU A 446 17.10 16.15 -15.06
CA LEU A 446 15.92 16.50 -14.25
C LEU A 446 15.59 17.99 -14.34
N THR A 447 16.62 18.85 -14.32
CA THR A 447 16.44 20.31 -14.48
C THR A 447 15.91 20.66 -15.88
N ALA A 448 16.42 20.02 -16.92
CA ALA A 448 15.94 20.21 -18.29
C ALA A 448 14.49 19.73 -18.45
N GLN A 449 14.16 18.56 -17.91
CA GLN A 449 12.80 18.02 -17.92
C GLN A 449 11.82 18.92 -17.16
N ALA A 450 12.18 19.40 -15.97
CA ALA A 450 11.36 20.34 -15.22
C ALA A 450 11.10 21.63 -16.01
N ARG A 451 12.11 22.13 -16.73
CA ARG A 451 11.95 23.34 -17.59
C ARG A 451 10.96 23.10 -18.75
N ILE A 452 10.99 21.91 -19.36
CA ILE A 452 10.03 21.54 -20.41
C ILE A 452 8.60 21.50 -19.83
N LEU A 453 8.43 20.89 -18.66
CA LEU A 453 7.12 20.83 -18.01
C LEU A 453 6.60 22.23 -17.63
N LEU A 454 7.47 23.13 -17.18
CA LEU A 454 7.09 24.53 -16.96
C LEU A 454 6.57 25.19 -18.25
N GLY A 455 7.23 24.97 -19.38
CA GLY A 455 6.75 25.45 -20.70
C GLY A 455 5.38 24.87 -21.06
N VAL A 456 5.19 23.56 -20.92
CA VAL A 456 3.89 22.89 -21.17
C VAL A 456 2.79 23.43 -20.24
N ALA A 457 3.11 23.66 -18.97
CA ALA A 457 2.16 24.25 -18.02
C ALA A 457 1.75 25.69 -18.44
N ASP A 458 2.71 26.49 -18.93
CA ASP A 458 2.42 27.83 -19.46
C ASP A 458 1.53 27.79 -20.71
N GLU A 459 1.76 26.84 -21.62
CA GLU A 459 0.91 26.63 -22.80
C GLU A 459 -0.52 26.24 -22.39
N LYS A 460 -0.67 25.25 -21.50
CA LYS A 460 -1.99 24.84 -20.98
C LYS A 460 -2.71 26.02 -20.32
N ARG A 461 -2.00 26.81 -19.53
CA ARG A 461 -2.53 28.02 -18.90
C ARG A 461 -3.04 29.01 -19.95
N ASN A 462 -2.29 29.25 -21.01
CA ASN A 462 -2.66 30.17 -22.09
C ASN A 462 -3.87 29.67 -22.88
N MET A 463 -4.09 28.35 -22.95
CA MET A 463 -5.28 27.73 -23.54
C MET A 463 -6.50 27.74 -22.59
N GLY A 464 -6.37 28.25 -21.36
CA GLY A 464 -7.44 28.27 -20.35
C GLY A 464 -7.58 26.95 -19.57
N ASP A 465 -6.72 25.94 -19.80
CA ASP A 465 -6.70 24.71 -19.03
C ASP A 465 -5.90 24.88 -17.72
N VAL A 466 -6.53 25.56 -16.77
CA VAL A 466 -5.90 25.88 -15.47
C VAL A 466 -5.63 24.63 -14.66
N ARG A 467 -6.54 23.62 -14.69
CA ARG A 467 -6.35 22.35 -13.97
C ARG A 467 -5.19 21.54 -14.56
N GLY A 468 -5.16 21.39 -15.87
CA GLY A 468 -4.08 20.69 -16.55
C GLY A 468 -2.72 21.39 -16.38
N ALA A 469 -2.70 22.72 -16.30
CA ALA A 469 -1.49 23.49 -16.00
C ALA A 469 -0.97 23.17 -14.59
N VAL A 470 -1.83 23.20 -13.56
CA VAL A 470 -1.44 22.89 -12.18
C VAL A 470 -0.98 21.44 -12.04
N GLN A 471 -1.67 20.49 -12.68
CA GLN A 471 -1.24 19.09 -12.69
C GLN A 471 0.19 18.94 -13.26
N THR A 472 0.48 19.59 -14.39
CA THR A 472 1.82 19.58 -15.00
C THR A 472 2.88 20.25 -14.09
N LEU A 473 2.50 21.31 -13.37
CA LEU A 473 3.38 21.95 -12.40
C LEU A 473 3.68 21.04 -11.20
N VAL A 474 2.71 20.26 -10.73
CA VAL A 474 2.91 19.27 -9.67
C VAL A 474 3.83 18.13 -10.14
N GLU A 475 3.73 17.68 -11.39
CA GLU A 475 4.67 16.75 -12.01
C GLU A 475 6.09 17.34 -12.04
N ALA A 476 6.23 18.60 -12.44
CA ALA A 476 7.54 19.29 -12.42
C ALA A 476 8.12 19.40 -11.00
N LEU A 477 7.29 19.64 -9.99
CA LEU A 477 7.69 19.68 -8.59
C LEU A 477 8.15 18.32 -8.08
N HIS A 478 7.49 17.24 -8.51
CA HIS A 478 7.94 15.88 -8.17
C HIS A 478 9.35 15.58 -8.69
N ILE A 479 9.62 16.00 -9.93
CA ILE A 479 10.94 15.78 -10.58
C ILE A 479 12.03 16.67 -9.96
N ALA A 480 11.71 17.92 -9.67
CA ALA A 480 12.67 18.91 -9.18
C ALA A 480 12.16 19.65 -7.92
N PRO A 481 11.99 18.95 -6.78
CA PRO A 481 11.35 19.50 -5.57
C PRO A 481 12.14 20.62 -4.88
N ALA A 482 13.43 20.75 -5.19
CA ALA A 482 14.30 21.80 -4.66
C ALA A 482 14.54 22.94 -5.66
N ASN A 483 13.89 22.93 -6.83
CA ASN A 483 14.05 23.96 -7.83
C ASN A 483 13.15 25.17 -7.53
N LEU A 484 13.77 26.31 -7.20
CA LEU A 484 13.08 27.54 -6.81
C LEU A 484 12.09 28.02 -7.87
N GLN A 485 12.43 27.94 -9.16
CA GLN A 485 11.53 28.35 -10.26
C GLN A 485 10.29 27.48 -10.33
N VAL A 486 10.45 26.18 -10.11
CA VAL A 486 9.33 25.22 -10.08
C VAL A 486 8.41 25.51 -8.89
N MET A 487 8.98 25.70 -7.69
CA MET A 487 8.18 26.02 -6.49
C MET A 487 7.36 27.31 -6.66
N ILE A 488 7.97 28.34 -7.20
CA ILE A 488 7.28 29.62 -7.49
C ILE A 488 6.17 29.42 -8.53
N ALA A 489 6.44 28.67 -9.59
CA ALA A 489 5.44 28.38 -10.62
C ALA A 489 4.26 27.59 -10.06
N VAL A 490 4.53 26.60 -9.21
CA VAL A 490 3.48 25.80 -8.52
C VAL A 490 2.63 26.70 -7.63
N ALA A 491 3.25 27.51 -6.75
CA ALA A 491 2.52 28.41 -5.86
C ALA A 491 1.61 29.35 -6.65
N GLY A 492 2.13 30.02 -7.69
CA GLY A 492 1.35 30.92 -8.52
C GLY A 492 0.26 30.23 -9.36
N GLY A 493 0.54 29.03 -9.88
CA GLY A 493 -0.43 28.23 -10.62
C GLY A 493 -1.59 27.76 -9.74
N VAL A 494 -1.28 27.28 -8.54
CA VAL A 494 -2.28 26.85 -7.55
C VAL A 494 -3.15 28.02 -7.09
N LEU A 495 -2.57 29.17 -6.77
CA LEU A 495 -3.32 30.39 -6.39
C LEU A 495 -4.28 30.82 -7.50
N ARG A 496 -3.83 30.76 -8.73
CA ARG A 496 -4.69 31.06 -9.88
C ARG A 496 -5.83 30.05 -10.00
N GLN A 497 -5.58 28.76 -9.87
CA GLN A 497 -6.63 27.73 -9.89
C GLN A 497 -7.65 27.96 -8.77
N ILE A 498 -7.19 28.25 -7.55
CA ILE A 498 -8.07 28.56 -6.41
C ILE A 498 -8.92 29.80 -6.69
N ASN A 499 -8.34 30.83 -7.31
CA ASN A 499 -9.06 32.06 -7.64
C ASN A 499 -10.16 31.83 -8.70
N GLU A 500 -9.87 31.00 -9.71
CA GLU A 500 -10.80 30.78 -10.85
C GLU A 500 -11.82 29.68 -10.56
N LEU A 501 -11.45 28.62 -9.85
CA LEU A 501 -12.27 27.41 -9.68
C LEU A 501 -12.77 27.17 -8.25
N GLY A 502 -12.36 28.00 -7.31
CA GLY A 502 -12.72 27.85 -5.90
C GLY A 502 -11.63 27.21 -5.04
N TRP A 503 -11.83 27.26 -3.71
CA TRP A 503 -10.86 26.70 -2.75
C TRP A 503 -10.82 25.18 -2.82
N ASP A 504 -9.60 24.67 -2.98
CA ASP A 504 -9.26 23.24 -2.89
C ASP A 504 -8.24 23.09 -1.75
N HIS A 505 -8.60 22.34 -0.69
CA HIS A 505 -7.76 22.23 0.50
C HIS A 505 -6.39 21.60 0.22
N PRO A 506 -6.27 20.45 -0.48
CA PRO A 506 -4.99 19.87 -0.86
C PRO A 506 -4.08 20.84 -1.62
N LEU A 507 -4.62 21.59 -2.55
CA LEU A 507 -3.86 22.59 -3.30
C LEU A 507 -3.47 23.79 -2.42
N GLY A 508 -4.35 24.22 -1.52
CA GLY A 508 -4.04 25.27 -0.55
C GLY A 508 -2.88 24.88 0.39
N GLU A 509 -2.88 23.65 0.87
CA GLU A 509 -1.79 23.09 1.69
C GLU A 509 -0.48 22.95 0.90
N LEU A 510 -0.57 22.47 -0.35
CA LEU A 510 0.57 22.41 -1.25
C LEU A 510 1.18 23.81 -1.46
N CYS A 511 0.35 24.82 -1.70
CA CYS A 511 0.80 26.20 -1.87
C CYS A 511 1.53 26.70 -0.62
N CYS A 512 0.93 26.52 0.57
CA CYS A 512 1.54 26.89 1.85
C CYS A 512 2.91 26.27 2.03
N ALA A 513 3.01 24.94 1.82
CA ALA A 513 4.26 24.22 1.94
C ALA A 513 5.34 24.73 0.94
N GLN A 514 4.94 25.11 -0.28
CA GLN A 514 5.90 25.70 -1.22
C GLN A 514 6.36 27.09 -0.79
N LEU A 515 5.45 27.94 -0.30
CA LEU A 515 5.82 29.28 0.20
C LEU A 515 6.81 29.20 1.36
N GLU A 516 6.63 28.27 2.30
CA GLU A 516 7.55 28.01 3.40
C GLU A 516 8.93 27.58 2.89
N LYS A 517 8.98 26.67 1.92
CA LYS A 517 10.25 26.22 1.32
C LYS A 517 10.95 27.35 0.54
N ILE A 518 10.21 28.14 -0.22
CA ILE A 518 10.77 29.32 -0.94
C ILE A 518 11.38 30.28 0.07
N ARG A 519 10.68 30.59 1.18
CA ARG A 519 11.17 31.46 2.25
C ARG A 519 12.45 30.92 2.88
N ALA A 520 12.52 29.61 3.09
CA ALA A 520 13.70 28.95 3.66
C ALA A 520 14.94 29.01 2.75
N ILE A 521 14.73 29.09 1.41
CA ILE A 521 15.83 29.13 0.42
C ILE A 521 16.23 30.56 0.10
N ASP A 522 15.26 31.45 -0.12
CA ASP A 522 15.44 32.83 -0.52
C ASP A 522 14.34 33.73 0.07
N THR A 523 14.62 34.26 1.27
CA THR A 523 13.68 35.11 2.03
C THR A 523 13.34 36.39 1.30
N ASP A 524 14.25 36.92 0.48
CA ASP A 524 14.11 38.21 -0.20
C ASP A 524 13.66 38.06 -1.66
N HIS A 525 13.19 36.87 -2.05
CA HIS A 525 12.75 36.64 -3.42
C HIS A 525 11.61 37.58 -3.84
N PRO A 526 11.73 38.31 -4.98
CA PRO A 526 10.79 39.38 -5.36
C PRO A 526 9.32 38.97 -5.45
N ARG A 527 9.06 37.69 -5.77
CA ARG A 527 7.69 37.18 -5.93
C ARG A 527 7.13 36.58 -4.63
N LEU A 528 7.93 36.33 -3.60
CA LEU A 528 7.49 35.66 -2.39
C LEU A 528 6.42 36.47 -1.67
N ALA A 529 6.67 37.74 -1.39
CA ALA A 529 5.75 38.63 -0.69
C ALA A 529 4.38 38.74 -1.41
N SER A 530 4.40 38.86 -2.74
CA SER A 530 3.16 38.89 -3.54
C SER A 530 2.37 37.59 -3.46
N LEU A 531 3.04 36.43 -3.55
CA LEU A 531 2.39 35.12 -3.46
C LEU A 531 1.80 34.85 -2.07
N GLU A 532 2.50 35.28 -1.01
CA GLU A 532 2.01 35.17 0.37
C GLU A 532 0.79 36.05 0.61
N GLU A 533 0.81 37.28 0.09
CA GLU A 533 -0.34 38.19 0.18
C GLU A 533 -1.55 37.62 -0.57
N GLU A 534 -1.35 37.11 -1.79
CA GLU A 534 -2.40 36.44 -2.57
C GLU A 534 -2.95 35.22 -1.83
N TYR A 535 -2.09 34.38 -1.25
CA TYR A 535 -2.49 33.21 -0.48
C TYR A 535 -3.35 33.59 0.74
N LEU A 536 -2.92 34.59 1.51
CA LEU A 536 -3.67 35.08 2.67
C LEU A 536 -5.01 35.73 2.26
N ALA A 537 -5.04 36.43 1.11
CA ALA A 537 -6.27 37.00 0.57
C ALA A 537 -7.27 35.89 0.17
N MET A 538 -6.80 34.81 -0.49
CA MET A 538 -7.63 33.66 -0.83
C MET A 538 -8.18 32.97 0.42
N ARG A 539 -7.33 32.71 1.45
CA ARG A 539 -7.79 32.14 2.71
C ARG A 539 -8.89 32.97 3.36
N ARG A 540 -8.73 34.28 3.42
CA ARG A 540 -9.76 35.21 3.96
C ARG A 540 -11.04 35.17 3.13
N ARG A 541 -10.95 35.18 1.78
CA ARG A 541 -12.09 35.12 0.89
C ARG A 541 -12.94 33.87 1.09
N TYR A 542 -12.31 32.74 1.36
CA TYR A 542 -12.99 31.44 1.53
C TYR A 542 -13.23 31.05 3.00
N GLY A 543 -12.96 31.95 3.95
CA GLY A 543 -13.22 31.72 5.38
C GLY A 543 -12.38 30.61 6.01
N ILE A 544 -11.17 30.39 5.48
CA ILE A 544 -10.25 29.36 5.97
C ILE A 544 -9.48 29.96 7.16
N SER A 545 -9.85 29.54 8.37
CA SER A 545 -9.10 29.88 9.59
C SER A 545 -7.72 29.20 9.60
N SER A 546 -6.76 29.86 10.26
CA SER A 546 -5.38 29.39 10.44
C SER A 546 -5.30 28.11 11.26
#